data_fe1b9db5b70859f6d11db3e7bedaca83
#
_entry.id   fe1b9db5b70859f6d11db3e7bedaca83
#
_cell.length_a   1.000
_cell.length_b   1.000
_cell.length_c   1.000
_cell.angle_alpha   90.00
_cell.angle_beta   90.00
_cell.angle_gamma   90.00
#
_symmetry.space_group_name_H-M   'P 1'
#
loop_
_entity.id
_entity.type
_entity.pdbx_description
1 polymer ?
#
loop_
_entity_poly.entity_id
_entity_poly.type
_entity_poly.pdbx_seq_one_letter_code
_entity_poly.pdbx_strand_id
1 'polypeptide(L)'
;MAEEPRAELAAIAGELKRYLEAQRALGVDRIPVVPSAGAPASPAARPTLFAVREELGECTRCKLHRTRTQIVFGVGNPEAALVFVGEAPGADEDAQGEPFVGRAGQLLTKIIEAMGLRREEVYICNILKCRPPGNRTPETDEILACEPFLRKQLQAIGPQYLCTLGAPATHTLLGSKEPISKLRGKFFDFHGIPLLPTFHPAYLLRNPHEKKTVWEDMKLLLRRMGRTDV
;
A
#
# COMPACT_ATOMS: atom_id res chain seq x y z
N MET A 1 -26.80 1.22 -31.93
CA MET A 1 -25.65 1.70 -31.14
C MET A 1 -24.55 0.64 -30.92
N ALA A 2 -24.40 -0.34 -31.83
CA ALA A 2 -23.33 -1.38 -31.74
C ALA A 2 -22.36 -1.37 -32.94
N GLU A 3 -22.44 -0.38 -33.82
CA GLU A 3 -21.60 -0.29 -35.01
C GLU A 3 -20.27 0.47 -34.82
N GLU A 4 -20.20 1.40 -33.83
CA GLU A 4 -18.98 2.17 -33.54
C GLU A 4 -17.76 1.32 -33.15
N PRO A 5 -17.84 0.32 -32.25
CA PRO A 5 -16.67 -0.46 -31.87
C PRO A 5 -16.09 -1.33 -33.00
N ARG A 6 -16.95 -1.75 -33.95
CA ARG A 6 -16.52 -2.53 -35.12
C ARG A 6 -15.79 -1.68 -36.15
N ALA A 7 -16.24 -0.47 -36.39
CA ALA A 7 -15.59 0.48 -37.26
C ALA A 7 -14.22 0.91 -36.73
N GLU A 8 -14.13 1.16 -35.43
CA GLU A 8 -12.89 1.52 -34.75
C GLU A 8 -11.85 0.37 -34.78
N LEU A 9 -12.27 -0.85 -34.54
CA LEU A 9 -11.43 -2.05 -34.64
C LEU A 9 -10.93 -2.25 -36.10
N ALA A 10 -11.77 -2.03 -37.09
CA ALA A 10 -11.39 -2.12 -38.50
C ALA A 10 -10.38 -1.05 -38.88
N ALA A 11 -10.51 0.17 -38.37
CA ALA A 11 -9.56 1.26 -38.60
C ALA A 11 -8.20 0.95 -37.99
N ILE A 12 -8.14 0.50 -36.71
CA ILE A 12 -6.92 0.09 -36.01
C ILE A 12 -6.22 -1.07 -36.75
N ALA A 13 -6.98 -2.09 -37.18
CA ALA A 13 -6.42 -3.20 -37.94
C ALA A 13 -5.84 -2.75 -39.29
N GLY A 14 -6.48 -1.80 -39.94
CA GLY A 14 -6.00 -1.20 -41.21
C GLY A 14 -4.70 -0.39 -41.03
N GLU A 15 -4.57 0.36 -39.93
CA GLU A 15 -3.34 1.09 -39.62
C GLU A 15 -2.19 0.15 -39.26
N LEU A 16 -2.44 -0.87 -38.47
CA LEU A 16 -1.44 -1.88 -38.13
C LEU A 16 -0.94 -2.62 -39.36
N LYS A 17 -1.84 -3.00 -40.26
CA LYS A 17 -1.47 -3.62 -41.52
C LYS A 17 -0.54 -2.74 -42.35
N ARG A 18 -0.88 -1.47 -42.53
CA ARG A 18 -0.04 -0.48 -43.27
C ARG A 18 1.34 -0.32 -42.63
N TYR A 19 1.39 -0.25 -41.31
CA TYR A 19 2.64 -0.19 -40.57
C TYR A 19 3.53 -1.41 -40.80
N LEU A 20 2.96 -2.61 -40.75
CA LEU A 20 3.68 -3.86 -40.95
C LEU A 20 4.19 -3.98 -42.43
N GLU A 21 3.40 -3.56 -43.40
CA GLU A 21 3.79 -3.53 -44.79
C GLU A 21 4.96 -2.56 -45.05
N ALA A 22 4.94 -1.37 -44.42
CA ALA A 22 6.03 -0.42 -44.45
C ALA A 22 7.32 -0.96 -43.82
N GLN A 23 7.24 -1.63 -42.68
CA GLN A 23 8.40 -2.27 -42.00
C GLN A 23 9.00 -3.36 -42.91
N ARG A 24 8.15 -4.17 -43.56
CA ARG A 24 8.57 -5.22 -44.48
C ARG A 24 9.29 -4.65 -45.69
N ALA A 25 8.82 -3.51 -46.24
CA ALA A 25 9.46 -2.81 -47.35
C ALA A 25 10.84 -2.24 -46.98
N LEU A 26 11.09 -1.98 -45.70
CA LEU A 26 12.38 -1.55 -45.11
C LEU A 26 13.31 -2.73 -44.74
N GLY A 27 12.95 -3.98 -45.14
CA GLY A 27 13.77 -5.17 -44.90
C GLY A 27 13.60 -5.79 -43.51
N VAL A 28 12.62 -5.38 -42.74
CA VAL A 28 12.28 -5.99 -41.44
C VAL A 28 11.39 -7.21 -41.71
N ASP A 29 11.98 -8.37 -41.86
CA ASP A 29 11.27 -9.64 -42.12
C ASP A 29 10.85 -10.37 -40.82
N ARG A 30 11.39 -9.93 -39.67
CA ARG A 30 11.03 -10.43 -38.35
C ARG A 30 10.93 -9.27 -37.36
N ILE A 31 9.75 -9.08 -36.79
CA ILE A 31 9.57 -8.25 -35.63
C ILE A 31 9.81 -9.16 -34.42
N PRO A 32 10.81 -8.88 -33.57
CA PRO A 32 10.96 -9.65 -32.32
C PRO A 32 9.66 -9.43 -31.52
N VAL A 33 8.84 -10.46 -31.44
CA VAL A 33 7.75 -10.49 -30.49
C VAL A 33 8.43 -10.55 -29.12
N VAL A 34 8.69 -9.37 -28.55
CA VAL A 34 8.87 -9.30 -27.10
C VAL A 34 7.54 -9.83 -26.59
N PRO A 35 7.52 -10.98 -25.86
CA PRO A 35 6.28 -11.43 -25.27
C PRO A 35 5.75 -10.24 -24.48
N SER A 36 4.66 -9.64 -24.97
CA SER A 36 3.98 -8.55 -24.26
C SER A 36 3.81 -9.10 -22.86
N ALA A 37 4.27 -8.38 -21.88
CA ALA A 37 4.02 -8.71 -20.49
C ALA A 37 2.53 -9.04 -20.39
N GLY A 38 2.20 -10.34 -20.34
CA GLY A 38 0.91 -11.01 -20.45
C GLY A 38 -0.24 -10.21 -21.06
N ALA A 39 -0.91 -10.80 -22.06
CA ALA A 39 -2.33 -10.53 -22.28
C ALA A 39 -2.99 -10.44 -20.89
N PRO A 40 -3.99 -9.53 -20.66
CA PRO A 40 -4.60 -9.44 -19.35
C PRO A 40 -4.99 -10.86 -18.97
N ALA A 41 -4.19 -11.45 -18.07
CA ALA A 41 -4.50 -12.76 -17.53
C ALA A 41 -5.95 -12.64 -17.08
N SER A 42 -6.80 -13.54 -17.50
CA SER A 42 -8.10 -13.80 -16.87
C SER A 42 -7.96 -13.37 -15.43
N PRO A 43 -8.80 -12.44 -14.87
CA PRO A 43 -8.47 -11.72 -13.65
C PRO A 43 -7.91 -12.71 -12.65
N ALA A 44 -6.58 -12.71 -12.52
CA ALA A 44 -5.88 -13.67 -11.71
C ALA A 44 -6.53 -13.51 -10.34
N ALA A 45 -7.12 -14.56 -9.84
CA ALA A 45 -7.85 -14.53 -8.59
C ALA A 45 -6.98 -13.78 -7.59
N ARG A 46 -7.49 -12.69 -7.01
CA ARG A 46 -6.74 -11.85 -6.07
C ARG A 46 -6.06 -12.78 -5.07
N PRO A 47 -4.76 -12.62 -4.79
CA PRO A 47 -4.11 -13.44 -3.78
C PRO A 47 -4.89 -13.30 -2.49
N THR A 48 -5.04 -14.32 -1.70
CA THR A 48 -5.61 -14.20 -0.36
C THR A 48 -4.51 -13.75 0.62
N LEU A 49 -4.89 -13.06 1.71
CA LEU A 49 -3.94 -12.72 2.78
C LEU A 49 -3.26 -13.98 3.35
N PHE A 50 -3.99 -15.10 3.39
CA PHE A 50 -3.44 -16.38 3.79
C PHE A 50 -2.31 -16.82 2.85
N ALA A 51 -2.53 -16.81 1.53
CA ALA A 51 -1.49 -17.15 0.56
C ALA A 51 -0.26 -16.22 0.65
N VAL A 52 -0.47 -14.93 0.89
CA VAL A 52 0.63 -13.98 1.11
C VAL A 52 1.40 -14.30 2.40
N ARG A 53 0.71 -14.71 3.48
CA ARG A 53 1.37 -15.10 4.74
C ARG A 53 2.17 -16.40 4.58
N GLU A 54 1.63 -17.39 3.86
CA GLU A 54 2.32 -18.63 3.54
C GLU A 54 3.58 -18.38 2.68
N GLU A 55 3.47 -17.51 1.66
CA GLU A 55 4.63 -17.13 0.84
C GLU A 55 5.70 -16.40 1.66
N LEU A 56 5.29 -15.54 2.60
CA LEU A 56 6.21 -14.88 3.51
C LEU A 56 6.93 -15.91 4.37
N GLY A 57 6.21 -16.92 4.89
CA GLY A 57 6.74 -17.98 5.74
C GLY A 57 7.55 -17.44 6.92
N GLU A 58 8.57 -18.15 7.34
CA GLU A 58 9.59 -17.72 8.30
C GLU A 58 10.70 -16.92 7.59
N CYS A 59 10.31 -15.82 6.95
CA CYS A 59 11.10 -14.99 6.06
C CYS A 59 12.53 -14.73 6.53
N THR A 60 13.51 -15.00 5.68
CA THR A 60 14.93 -14.73 5.93
C THR A 60 15.55 -13.81 4.85
N ARG A 61 14.71 -13.07 4.08
CA ARG A 61 15.12 -12.30 2.90
C ARG A 61 15.94 -11.04 3.20
N CYS A 62 15.92 -10.55 4.44
CA CYS A 62 16.76 -9.43 4.87
C CYS A 62 17.36 -9.71 6.26
N LYS A 63 18.36 -8.93 6.66
CA LYS A 63 19.09 -9.09 7.92
C LYS A 63 18.25 -9.04 9.19
N LEU A 64 17.05 -8.43 9.15
CA LEU A 64 16.17 -8.30 10.32
C LEU A 64 15.64 -9.64 10.83
N HIS A 65 15.67 -10.71 10.04
CA HIS A 65 15.27 -12.03 10.49
C HIS A 65 16.09 -12.54 11.69
N ARG A 66 17.32 -12.04 11.84
CA ARG A 66 18.23 -12.46 12.92
C ARG A 66 17.93 -11.84 14.26
N THR A 67 17.18 -10.75 14.29
CA THR A 67 16.96 -9.93 15.50
C THR A 67 15.49 -9.78 15.87
N ARG A 68 14.56 -10.14 15.00
CA ARG A 68 13.13 -10.15 15.33
C ARG A 68 12.82 -11.28 16.30
N THR A 69 11.81 -11.09 17.13
CA THR A 69 11.17 -12.14 17.93
C THR A 69 10.10 -12.83 17.11
N GLN A 70 9.24 -12.07 16.45
CA GLN A 70 8.14 -12.57 15.62
C GLN A 70 7.99 -11.76 14.33
N ILE A 71 7.32 -12.36 13.34
CA ILE A 71 6.86 -11.64 12.14
C ILE A 71 5.55 -10.93 12.49
N VAL A 72 5.52 -9.62 12.27
CA VAL A 72 4.32 -8.79 12.43
C VAL A 72 3.69 -8.59 11.06
N PHE A 73 2.81 -9.51 10.67
CA PHE A 73 2.26 -9.55 9.31
C PHE A 73 1.27 -8.39 9.04
N GLY A 74 0.30 -8.25 9.93
CA GLY A 74 -0.82 -7.31 9.83
C GLY A 74 -2.04 -7.90 10.50
N VAL A 75 -3.03 -7.06 10.85
CA VAL A 75 -4.24 -7.47 11.55
C VAL A 75 -5.44 -6.63 11.11
N GLY A 76 -6.63 -7.19 11.18
CA GLY A 76 -7.90 -6.53 10.90
C GLY A 76 -8.71 -7.25 9.84
N ASN A 77 -9.67 -6.54 9.25
CA ASN A 77 -10.57 -7.10 8.24
C ASN A 77 -9.82 -7.40 6.93
N PRO A 78 -9.82 -8.65 6.44
CA PRO A 78 -9.22 -9.00 5.15
C PRO A 78 -9.89 -8.33 3.94
N GLU A 79 -11.09 -7.80 4.11
CA GLU A 79 -11.86 -7.06 3.11
C GLU A 79 -12.05 -5.58 3.51
N ALA A 80 -11.11 -5.02 4.27
CA ALA A 80 -11.21 -3.67 4.79
C ALA A 80 -11.27 -2.63 3.67
N ALA A 81 -12.24 -1.72 3.75
CA ALA A 81 -12.29 -0.56 2.87
C ALA A 81 -11.14 0.44 3.13
N LEU A 82 -10.61 0.49 4.36
CA LEU A 82 -9.52 1.36 4.78
C LEU A 82 -8.36 0.55 5.36
N VAL A 83 -7.15 0.79 4.82
CA VAL A 83 -5.91 0.20 5.34
C VAL A 83 -5.00 1.30 5.88
N PHE A 84 -4.52 1.11 7.12
CA PHE A 84 -3.46 1.92 7.71
C PHE A 84 -2.11 1.23 7.49
N VAL A 85 -1.13 2.00 6.99
CA VAL A 85 0.23 1.50 6.72
C VAL A 85 1.24 2.31 7.53
N GLY A 86 1.89 1.66 8.48
CA GLY A 86 3.00 2.22 9.26
C GLY A 86 4.37 1.86 8.71
N GLU A 87 5.41 2.20 9.49
CA GLU A 87 6.81 2.01 9.12
C GLU A 87 7.29 0.58 9.41
N ALA A 88 7.37 0.21 10.66
CA ALA A 88 7.94 -1.06 11.14
C ALA A 88 7.39 -1.41 12.54
N PRO A 89 7.47 -2.68 12.96
CA PRO A 89 7.15 -3.07 14.32
C PRO A 89 8.08 -2.43 15.37
N GLY A 90 7.51 -2.01 16.49
CA GLY A 90 8.24 -1.66 17.71
C GLY A 90 8.50 -2.88 18.60
N ALA A 91 8.93 -2.64 19.85
CA ALA A 91 9.26 -3.71 20.78
C ALA A 91 8.02 -4.52 21.21
N ASP A 92 6.92 -3.84 21.50
CA ASP A 92 5.68 -4.49 21.94
C ASP A 92 5.08 -5.31 20.80
N GLU A 93 5.14 -4.78 19.55
CA GLU A 93 4.68 -5.45 18.34
C GLU A 93 5.52 -6.70 18.02
N ASP A 94 6.83 -6.61 18.14
CA ASP A 94 7.76 -7.72 17.94
C ASP A 94 7.54 -8.85 18.95
N ALA A 95 7.22 -8.49 20.19
CA ALA A 95 6.91 -9.46 21.25
C ALA A 95 5.55 -10.15 21.06
N GLN A 96 4.54 -9.42 20.55
CA GLN A 96 3.16 -9.91 20.45
C GLN A 96 2.80 -10.45 19.05
N GLY A 97 3.58 -10.13 18.01
CA GLY A 97 3.30 -10.51 16.63
C GLY A 97 2.20 -9.69 15.96
N GLU A 98 1.68 -8.63 16.62
CA GLU A 98 0.62 -7.79 16.10
C GLU A 98 1.09 -6.33 15.88
N PRO A 99 0.66 -5.64 14.79
CA PRO A 99 1.03 -4.26 14.55
C PRO A 99 0.27 -3.30 15.47
N PHE A 100 0.93 -2.23 15.90
CA PHE A 100 0.32 -1.14 16.64
C PHE A 100 -0.40 -1.60 17.93
N VAL A 101 0.30 -2.31 18.81
CA VAL A 101 -0.18 -2.73 20.14
C VAL A 101 0.42 -1.91 21.29
N GLY A 102 1.64 -1.34 21.10
CA GLY A 102 2.28 -0.47 22.08
C GLY A 102 1.57 0.89 22.20
N ARG A 103 2.19 1.84 22.92
CA ARG A 103 1.61 3.17 23.22
C ARG A 103 1.16 3.92 21.95
N ALA A 104 1.93 3.85 20.87
CA ALA A 104 1.57 4.45 19.58
C ALA A 104 0.35 3.76 18.96
N GLY A 105 0.27 2.45 19.09
CA GLY A 105 -0.86 1.64 18.63
C GLY A 105 -2.14 1.92 19.40
N GLN A 106 -2.06 2.06 20.72
CA GLN A 106 -3.20 2.46 21.56
C GLN A 106 -3.75 3.84 21.13
N LEU A 107 -2.86 4.77 20.77
CA LEU A 107 -3.29 6.06 20.21
C LEU A 107 -3.95 5.91 18.85
N LEU A 108 -3.42 5.04 17.98
CA LEU A 108 -4.06 4.75 16.67
C LEU A 108 -5.46 4.16 16.87
N THR A 109 -5.62 3.23 17.80
CA THR A 109 -6.94 2.66 18.15
C THR A 109 -7.92 3.77 18.54
N LYS A 110 -7.51 4.71 19.42
CA LYS A 110 -8.36 5.86 19.80
C LYS A 110 -8.69 6.78 18.62
N ILE A 111 -7.78 6.94 17.66
CA ILE A 111 -8.04 7.70 16.44
C ILE A 111 -9.09 6.99 15.59
N ILE A 112 -8.97 5.68 15.40
CA ILE A 112 -9.93 4.85 14.65
C ILE A 112 -11.31 4.90 15.31
N GLU A 113 -11.38 4.76 16.63
CA GLU A 113 -12.62 4.86 17.41
C GLU A 113 -13.27 6.26 17.27
N ALA A 114 -12.46 7.32 17.33
CA ALA A 114 -12.95 8.69 17.10
C ALA A 114 -13.45 8.91 15.66
N MET A 115 -13.00 8.12 14.68
CA MET A 115 -13.54 8.10 13.32
C MET A 115 -14.88 7.35 13.22
N GLY A 116 -15.43 6.82 14.32
CA GLY A 116 -16.63 5.99 14.31
C GLY A 116 -16.40 4.61 13.69
N LEU A 117 -15.14 4.12 13.71
CA LEU A 117 -14.75 2.80 13.23
C LEU A 117 -14.23 1.95 14.38
N ARG A 118 -14.35 0.64 14.26
CA ARG A 118 -13.68 -0.30 15.16
C ARG A 118 -12.36 -0.76 14.54
N ARG A 119 -11.40 -1.10 15.40
CA ARG A 119 -10.08 -1.55 14.95
C ARG A 119 -10.14 -2.78 14.03
N GLU A 120 -11.09 -3.68 14.28
CA GLU A 120 -11.33 -4.88 13.48
C GLU A 120 -12.05 -4.62 12.15
N GLU A 121 -12.56 -3.41 11.89
CA GLU A 121 -13.20 -3.04 10.62
C GLU A 121 -12.19 -2.52 9.59
N VAL A 122 -11.02 -2.07 10.04
CA VAL A 122 -9.92 -1.63 9.21
C VAL A 122 -8.84 -2.71 9.14
N TYR A 123 -7.87 -2.57 8.24
CA TYR A 123 -6.67 -3.40 8.27
C TYR A 123 -5.46 -2.54 8.63
N ILE A 124 -4.58 -3.05 9.47
CA ILE A 124 -3.39 -2.35 9.95
C ILE A 124 -2.17 -3.18 9.66
N CYS A 125 -1.18 -2.59 9.00
CA CYS A 125 0.10 -3.24 8.72
C CYS A 125 1.24 -2.22 8.68
N ASN A 126 2.44 -2.70 8.43
CA ASN A 126 3.64 -1.89 8.24
C ASN A 126 4.33 -2.22 6.92
N ILE A 127 5.24 -1.35 6.46
CA ILE A 127 6.16 -1.66 5.36
C ILE A 127 6.99 -2.88 5.73
N LEU A 128 7.70 -2.82 6.86
CA LEU A 128 8.47 -3.95 7.38
C LEU A 128 7.61 -4.86 8.24
N LYS A 129 7.89 -6.17 8.12
CA LYS A 129 7.24 -7.20 8.95
C LYS A 129 8.12 -7.64 10.13
N CYS A 130 9.31 -7.09 10.23
CA CYS A 130 10.29 -7.39 11.27
C CYS A 130 10.77 -6.09 11.93
N ARG A 131 11.04 -6.13 13.22
CA ARG A 131 11.52 -4.99 14.00
C ARG A 131 12.98 -4.67 13.68
N PRO A 132 13.32 -3.42 13.29
CA PRO A 132 14.72 -2.97 13.22
C PRO A 132 15.33 -2.86 14.63
N PRO A 133 16.63 -3.21 14.81
CA PRO A 133 17.33 -3.07 16.08
C PRO A 133 17.20 -1.65 16.65
N GLY A 134 16.84 -1.54 17.94
CA GLY A 134 16.68 -0.25 18.63
C GLY A 134 15.55 0.63 18.05
N ASN A 135 14.63 0.06 17.27
CA ASN A 135 13.57 0.80 16.55
C ASN A 135 14.14 1.90 15.62
N ARG A 136 15.32 1.67 15.02
CA ARG A 136 15.88 2.59 14.02
C ARG A 136 15.01 2.64 12.77
N THR A 137 15.17 3.68 12.00
CA THR A 137 14.56 3.78 10.66
C THR A 137 14.99 2.59 9.78
N PRO A 138 14.06 2.02 8.99
CA PRO A 138 14.37 0.99 8.00
C PRO A 138 15.46 1.41 7.01
N GLU A 139 16.33 0.48 6.66
CA GLU A 139 17.30 0.67 5.59
C GLU A 139 16.70 0.28 4.23
N THR A 140 17.28 0.82 3.15
CA THR A 140 16.75 0.63 1.79
C THR A 140 16.66 -0.85 1.40
N ASP A 141 17.68 -1.65 1.72
CA ASP A 141 17.69 -3.09 1.44
C ASP A 141 16.59 -3.85 2.19
N GLU A 142 16.27 -3.43 3.41
CA GLU A 142 15.20 -4.01 4.23
C GLU A 142 13.82 -3.69 3.63
N ILE A 143 13.62 -2.44 3.20
CA ILE A 143 12.39 -2.01 2.51
C ILE A 143 12.22 -2.79 1.21
N LEU A 144 13.24 -2.83 0.35
CA LEU A 144 13.18 -3.53 -0.94
C LEU A 144 12.86 -5.03 -0.79
N ALA A 145 13.38 -5.67 0.26
CA ALA A 145 13.09 -7.07 0.53
C ALA A 145 11.67 -7.32 1.07
N CYS A 146 11.07 -6.34 1.75
CA CYS A 146 9.81 -6.51 2.48
C CYS A 146 8.59 -5.88 1.78
N GLU A 147 8.79 -4.78 1.06
CA GLU A 147 7.72 -4.05 0.35
C GLU A 147 6.88 -4.92 -0.61
N PRO A 148 7.44 -5.90 -1.36
CA PRO A 148 6.65 -6.77 -2.22
C PRO A 148 5.51 -7.49 -1.48
N PHE A 149 5.70 -7.84 -0.21
CA PHE A 149 4.65 -8.47 0.60
C PHE A 149 3.57 -7.47 1.01
N LEU A 150 3.93 -6.22 1.31
CA LEU A 150 2.94 -5.17 1.54
C LEU A 150 2.07 -4.95 0.29
N ARG A 151 2.68 -4.87 -0.89
CA ARG A 151 1.95 -4.72 -2.16
C ARG A 151 0.98 -5.88 -2.39
N LYS A 152 1.42 -7.12 -2.15
CA LYS A 152 0.56 -8.30 -2.24
C LYS A 152 -0.58 -8.28 -1.21
N GLN A 153 -0.32 -7.82 0.01
CA GLN A 153 -1.38 -7.62 1.01
C GLN A 153 -2.42 -6.61 0.53
N LEU A 154 -1.99 -5.45 0.00
CA LEU A 154 -2.90 -4.44 -0.54
C LEU A 154 -3.70 -4.97 -1.73
N GLN A 155 -3.09 -5.79 -2.60
CA GLN A 155 -3.80 -6.46 -3.69
C GLN A 155 -4.83 -7.48 -3.17
N ALA A 156 -4.47 -8.25 -2.14
CA ALA A 156 -5.35 -9.23 -1.52
C ALA A 156 -6.58 -8.58 -0.89
N ILE A 157 -6.38 -7.49 -0.14
CA ILE A 157 -7.44 -6.74 0.55
C ILE A 157 -8.29 -5.97 -0.46
N GLY A 158 -7.67 -5.32 -1.45
CA GLY A 158 -8.34 -4.45 -2.42
C GLY A 158 -9.02 -3.24 -1.77
N PRO A 159 -8.32 -2.47 -0.92
CA PRO A 159 -8.95 -1.41 -0.15
C PRO A 159 -9.41 -0.27 -1.06
N GLN A 160 -10.42 0.48 -0.62
CA GLN A 160 -10.88 1.69 -1.28
C GLN A 160 -10.05 2.93 -0.89
N TYR A 161 -9.39 2.88 0.28
CA TYR A 161 -8.61 3.99 0.82
C TYR A 161 -7.35 3.47 1.54
N LEU A 162 -6.26 4.23 1.43
CA LEU A 162 -5.04 4.03 2.19
C LEU A 162 -4.76 5.24 3.08
N CYS A 163 -4.29 4.99 4.30
CA CYS A 163 -3.76 6.02 5.18
C CYS A 163 -2.34 5.63 5.59
N THR A 164 -1.33 6.42 5.18
CA THR A 164 0.06 6.18 5.59
C THR A 164 0.40 6.98 6.84
N LEU A 165 1.03 6.30 7.80
CA LEU A 165 1.39 6.82 9.12
C LEU A 165 2.88 7.18 9.16
N GLY A 166 3.20 8.46 8.95
CA GLY A 166 4.56 9.01 8.98
C GLY A 166 5.30 8.97 7.66
N ALA A 167 6.47 9.61 7.63
CA ALA A 167 7.28 9.80 6.44
C ALA A 167 7.75 8.49 5.78
N PRO A 168 8.31 7.48 6.51
CA PRO A 168 8.82 6.28 5.86
C PRO A 168 7.75 5.52 5.09
N ALA A 169 6.55 5.35 5.66
CA ALA A 169 5.44 4.70 4.98
C ALA A 169 5.00 5.47 3.72
N THR A 170 4.90 6.78 3.86
CA THR A 170 4.50 7.67 2.76
C THR A 170 5.54 7.67 1.64
N HIS A 171 6.82 7.80 1.99
CA HIS A 171 7.92 7.83 1.01
C HIS A 171 8.02 6.52 0.23
N THR A 172 7.87 5.39 0.91
CA THR A 172 7.92 4.08 0.27
C THR A 172 6.81 3.90 -0.76
N LEU A 173 5.56 4.22 -0.38
CA LEU A 173 4.42 3.99 -1.28
C LEU A 173 4.32 5.03 -2.40
N LEU A 174 4.66 6.29 -2.14
CA LEU A 174 4.57 7.37 -3.14
C LEU A 174 5.87 7.59 -3.93
N GLY A 175 6.99 6.96 -3.56
CA GLY A 175 8.30 7.24 -4.17
C GLY A 175 8.77 8.68 -3.93
N SER A 176 8.19 9.39 -2.94
CA SER A 176 8.48 10.80 -2.65
C SER A 176 9.58 10.93 -1.61
N LYS A 177 10.31 12.06 -1.66
CA LYS A 177 11.28 12.47 -0.62
C LYS A 177 10.84 13.74 0.11
N GLU A 178 9.65 14.27 -0.21
CA GLU A 178 9.11 15.47 0.40
C GLU A 178 8.83 15.25 1.89
N PRO A 179 9.04 16.27 2.75
CA PRO A 179 8.70 16.18 4.17
C PRO A 179 7.23 15.84 4.39
N ILE A 180 6.95 15.00 5.39
CA ILE A 180 5.57 14.60 5.73
C ILE A 180 4.65 15.78 5.99
N SER A 181 5.16 16.89 6.52
CA SER A 181 4.43 18.12 6.75
C SER A 181 3.87 18.76 5.48
N LYS A 182 4.49 18.51 4.31
CA LYS A 182 4.02 18.97 3.01
C LYS A 182 3.07 17.97 2.32
N LEU A 183 3.20 16.70 2.65
CA LEU A 183 2.43 15.62 2.04
C LEU A 183 1.12 15.35 2.80
N ARG A 184 1.11 15.48 4.13
CA ARG A 184 -0.07 15.22 4.94
C ARG A 184 -1.28 16.10 4.55
N GLY A 185 -2.46 15.57 4.80
CA GLY A 185 -3.71 16.30 4.56
C GLY A 185 -4.04 16.52 3.08
N LYS A 186 -3.42 15.74 2.19
CA LYS A 186 -3.70 15.75 0.74
C LYS A 186 -3.83 14.30 0.27
N PHE A 187 -4.74 14.07 -0.68
CA PHE A 187 -4.85 12.77 -1.32
C PHE A 187 -3.86 12.67 -2.48
N PHE A 188 -3.25 11.50 -2.57
CA PHE A 188 -2.41 11.06 -3.67
C PHE A 188 -3.02 9.80 -4.29
N ASP A 189 -2.68 9.53 -5.54
CA ASP A 189 -3.04 8.28 -6.19
C ASP A 189 -1.98 7.20 -5.92
N PHE A 190 -2.42 6.05 -5.44
CA PHE A 190 -1.59 4.85 -5.36
C PHE A 190 -2.24 3.73 -6.16
N HIS A 191 -1.86 3.61 -7.44
CA HIS A 191 -2.42 2.61 -8.36
C HIS A 191 -3.97 2.61 -8.41
N GLY A 192 -4.57 3.79 -8.47
CA GLY A 192 -6.01 3.98 -8.48
C GLY A 192 -6.68 4.03 -7.10
N ILE A 193 -5.91 3.85 -6.01
CA ILE A 193 -6.41 3.92 -4.64
C ILE A 193 -6.04 5.28 -4.03
N PRO A 194 -7.01 6.07 -3.55
CA PRO A 194 -6.75 7.31 -2.82
C PRO A 194 -5.95 7.04 -1.54
N LEU A 195 -4.77 7.64 -1.44
CA LEU A 195 -3.85 7.53 -0.32
C LEU A 195 -3.73 8.86 0.40
N LEU A 196 -3.98 8.88 1.71
CA LEU A 196 -3.84 10.05 2.57
C LEU A 196 -2.65 9.86 3.52
N PRO A 197 -1.58 10.64 3.40
CA PRO A 197 -0.52 10.71 4.40
C PRO A 197 -0.95 11.48 5.63
N THR A 198 -0.49 11.03 6.81
CA THR A 198 -0.62 11.76 8.07
C THR A 198 0.59 11.52 8.98
N PHE A 199 0.65 12.22 10.12
CA PHE A 199 1.72 11.99 11.09
C PHE A 199 1.61 10.62 11.76
N HIS A 200 2.76 10.04 12.11
CA HIS A 200 2.82 8.78 12.84
C HIS A 200 2.31 8.96 14.28
N PRO A 201 1.52 8.05 14.85
CA PRO A 201 1.04 8.14 16.24
C PRO A 201 2.16 8.31 17.28
N ALA A 202 3.32 7.71 17.09
CA ALA A 202 4.48 7.91 17.96
C ALA A 202 4.99 9.37 17.96
N TYR A 203 4.83 10.11 16.87
CA TYR A 203 5.15 11.54 16.81
C TYR A 203 4.18 12.33 17.66
N LEU A 204 2.89 11.99 17.67
CA LEU A 204 1.85 12.67 18.46
C LEU A 204 2.01 12.46 19.96
N LEU A 205 2.64 11.37 20.39
CA LEU A 205 2.98 11.15 21.80
C LEU A 205 4.03 12.14 22.30
N ARG A 206 4.95 12.56 21.42
CA ARG A 206 5.99 13.55 21.70
C ARG A 206 5.53 14.98 21.42
N ASN A 207 4.53 15.16 20.53
CA ASN A 207 3.99 16.44 20.08
C ASN A 207 2.47 16.43 20.20
N PRO A 208 1.89 16.52 21.42
CA PRO A 208 0.45 16.35 21.64
C PRO A 208 -0.43 17.40 20.94
N HIS A 209 0.09 18.59 20.67
CA HIS A 209 -0.60 19.67 19.95
C HIS A 209 -0.93 19.28 18.50
N GLU A 210 -0.16 18.39 17.89
CA GLU A 210 -0.38 17.90 16.52
C GLU A 210 -1.54 16.89 16.40
N LYS A 211 -2.12 16.45 17.52
CA LYS A 211 -3.32 15.60 17.48
C LYS A 211 -4.48 16.27 16.75
N LYS A 212 -4.63 17.59 16.92
CA LYS A 212 -5.64 18.38 16.19
C LYS A 212 -5.40 18.33 14.69
N THR A 213 -4.15 18.45 14.28
CA THR A 213 -3.72 18.39 12.88
C THR A 213 -4.05 17.04 12.26
N VAL A 214 -3.76 15.93 12.96
CA VAL A 214 -4.11 14.58 12.50
C VAL A 214 -5.63 14.38 12.46
N TRP A 215 -6.36 14.95 13.40
CA TRP A 215 -7.82 14.88 13.38
C TRP A 215 -8.42 15.56 12.14
N GLU A 216 -7.86 16.69 11.70
CA GLU A 216 -8.27 17.31 10.41
C GLU A 216 -8.00 16.38 9.22
N ASP A 217 -6.87 15.62 9.23
CA ASP A 217 -6.61 14.60 8.19
C ASP A 217 -7.66 13.49 8.22
N MET A 218 -8.01 13.01 9.42
CA MET A 218 -9.03 11.95 9.56
C MET A 218 -10.40 12.43 9.12
N LYS A 219 -10.79 13.67 9.43
CA LYS A 219 -12.03 14.26 8.91
C LYS A 219 -12.04 14.35 7.38
N LEU A 220 -10.88 14.69 6.79
CA LEU A 220 -10.75 14.71 5.33
C LEU A 220 -10.94 13.30 4.73
N LEU A 221 -10.35 12.27 5.37
CA LEU A 221 -10.51 10.88 4.97
C LEU A 221 -11.96 10.43 5.08
N LEU A 222 -12.61 10.71 6.21
CA LEU A 222 -14.02 10.37 6.45
C LEU A 222 -14.95 11.00 5.40
N ARG A 223 -14.76 12.29 5.10
CA ARG A 223 -15.52 12.97 4.02
C ARG A 223 -15.34 12.26 2.67
N ARG A 224 -14.11 11.85 2.35
CA ARG A 224 -13.83 11.10 1.11
C ARG A 224 -14.48 9.73 1.09
N MET A 225 -14.64 9.10 2.26
CA MET A 225 -15.35 7.83 2.46
C MET A 225 -16.88 7.98 2.45
N GLY A 226 -17.42 9.20 2.30
CA GLY A 226 -18.86 9.47 2.37
C GLY A 226 -19.43 9.45 3.79
N ARG A 227 -18.58 9.57 4.83
CA ARG A 227 -18.97 9.62 6.23
C ARG A 227 -18.88 11.06 6.73
N THR A 228 -20.01 11.73 6.93
CA THR A 228 -20.06 13.15 7.30
C THR A 228 -20.46 13.42 8.76
N ASP A 229 -20.87 12.41 9.50
CA ASP A 229 -21.54 12.52 10.81
C ASP A 229 -20.56 12.33 11.99
N VAL A 230 -19.28 12.78 11.86
CA VAL A 230 -18.26 12.67 12.93
C VAL A 230 -17.65 14.03 13.29
#